data_e5396d3eb745d75ecaf79264c11ceb5b
#
_entry.id   e5396d3eb745d75ecaf79264c11ceb5b
#
_cell.length_a   1.000
_cell.length_b   1.000
_cell.length_c   1.000
_cell.angle_alpha   90.00
_cell.angle_beta   90.00
_cell.angle_gamma   90.00
#
_symmetry.space_group_name_H-M   'P 1'
#
loop_
_entity.id
_entity.type
_entity.pdbx_description
1 polymer ?
#
loop_
_entity_poly.entity_id
_entity_poly.type
_entity_poly.pdbx_seq_one_letter_code
_entity_poly.pdbx_strand_id
1 'polypeptide(L)'
;LRISGDEKDAQGNTVEDMCYLVPKLIAHGVDAFEVSGGTQYERPNKIIPSHGEHEGVNVAQAARIREVSSVPVLVVGKVLDPAMAMELVDQKAVDGVVFGRALLADPYLVNKAAEDKLEEIAPCTGCVIGCVGEQTKRHPASCVINPACGKELEMKLIPADKKKHVAVA
;
A
#
# COMPACT_ATOMS: atom_id res chain seq x y z
N LEU A 1 9.95 -10.11 -7.63
CA LEU A 1 10.94 -9.04 -7.45
C LEU A 1 10.25 -7.70 -7.22
N ARG A 2 10.69 -6.90 -6.23
CA ARG A 2 10.24 -5.51 -6.07
C ARG A 2 11.19 -4.57 -6.81
N ILE A 3 10.61 -3.66 -7.60
CA ILE A 3 11.34 -2.66 -8.39
C ILE A 3 10.76 -1.26 -8.17
N SER A 4 11.57 -0.22 -8.39
CA SER A 4 11.05 1.14 -8.54
C SER A 4 10.61 1.32 -9.99
N GLY A 5 9.33 1.54 -10.22
CA GLY A 5 8.82 1.79 -11.57
C GLY A 5 9.24 3.14 -12.14
N ASP A 6 9.59 4.08 -11.25
CA ASP A 6 10.13 5.39 -11.56
C ASP A 6 10.78 5.93 -10.28
N GLU A 7 12.03 6.29 -10.32
CA GLU A 7 12.74 6.82 -9.15
C GLU A 7 12.34 8.27 -8.83
N LYS A 8 11.60 8.91 -9.72
CA LYS A 8 11.11 10.30 -9.56
C LYS A 8 12.22 11.31 -9.26
N ASP A 9 13.37 11.03 -9.81
CA ASP A 9 14.59 11.82 -9.73
C ASP A 9 15.16 12.07 -11.13
N ALA A 10 15.74 13.27 -11.37
CA ALA A 10 16.23 13.64 -12.69
C ALA A 10 17.43 12.77 -13.17
N GLN A 11 18.13 12.14 -12.26
CA GLN A 11 19.27 11.23 -12.55
C GLN A 11 18.92 9.77 -12.29
N GLY A 12 17.68 9.49 -11.85
CA GLY A 12 17.19 8.15 -11.55
C GLY A 12 16.65 7.42 -12.76
N ASN A 13 16.37 6.14 -12.58
CA ASN A 13 15.72 5.33 -13.58
C ASN A 13 14.27 5.77 -13.80
N THR A 14 13.87 5.81 -15.06
CA THR A 14 12.53 6.14 -15.51
C THR A 14 11.70 4.86 -15.74
N VAL A 15 10.41 5.02 -16.00
CA VAL A 15 9.55 3.89 -16.36
C VAL A 15 9.98 3.25 -17.69
N GLU A 16 10.54 4.01 -18.62
CA GLU A 16 11.05 3.50 -19.90
C GLU A 16 12.27 2.60 -19.68
N ASP A 17 13.16 2.96 -18.76
CA ASP A 17 14.29 2.13 -18.36
C ASP A 17 13.81 0.81 -17.77
N MET A 18 12.76 0.87 -16.92
CA MET A 18 12.15 -0.33 -16.36
C MET A 18 11.48 -1.19 -17.44
N CYS A 19 10.78 -0.60 -18.39
CA CYS A 19 10.22 -1.32 -19.52
C CYS A 19 11.28 -2.03 -20.38
N TYR A 20 12.48 -1.47 -20.47
CA TYR A 20 13.62 -2.12 -21.13
C TYR A 20 14.21 -3.28 -20.30
N LEU A 21 14.24 -3.13 -18.97
CA LEU A 21 14.83 -4.12 -18.06
C LEU A 21 13.92 -5.30 -17.76
N VAL A 22 12.63 -5.10 -17.61
CA VAL A 22 11.65 -6.11 -17.17
C VAL A 22 11.69 -7.39 -18.02
N PRO A 23 11.68 -7.36 -19.38
CA PRO A 23 11.78 -8.59 -20.18
C PRO A 23 13.08 -9.36 -19.95
N LYS A 24 14.18 -8.65 -19.68
CA LYS A 24 15.48 -9.26 -19.39
C LYS A 24 15.48 -9.95 -18.03
N LEU A 25 14.88 -9.33 -17.03
CA LEU A 25 14.73 -9.91 -15.69
C LEU A 25 13.86 -11.17 -15.71
N ILE A 26 12.79 -11.17 -16.51
CA ILE A 26 11.94 -12.36 -16.74
C ILE A 26 12.78 -13.49 -17.36
N ALA A 27 13.58 -13.18 -18.38
CA ALA A 27 14.45 -14.17 -19.01
C ALA A 27 15.49 -14.78 -18.05
N HIS A 28 15.76 -14.11 -16.92
CA HIS A 28 16.63 -14.57 -15.84
C HIS A 28 15.88 -15.16 -14.64
N GLY A 29 14.59 -15.48 -14.78
CA GLY A 29 13.82 -16.24 -13.80
C GLY A 29 13.04 -15.41 -12.80
N VAL A 30 12.66 -14.17 -13.12
CA VAL A 30 11.70 -13.41 -12.30
C VAL A 30 10.27 -13.82 -12.67
N ASP A 31 9.49 -14.28 -11.69
CA ASP A 31 8.14 -14.81 -11.86
C ASP A 31 7.03 -13.78 -11.59
N ALA A 32 7.34 -12.65 -10.96
CA ALA A 32 6.40 -11.56 -10.73
C ALA A 32 7.13 -10.28 -10.31
N PHE A 33 6.49 -9.12 -10.52
CA PHE A 33 6.98 -7.83 -10.08
C PHE A 33 6.03 -7.16 -9.10
N GLU A 34 6.61 -6.49 -8.10
CA GLU A 34 5.94 -5.50 -7.27
C GLU A 34 6.51 -4.12 -7.61
N VAL A 35 5.68 -3.27 -8.19
CA VAL A 35 6.10 -1.94 -8.65
C VAL A 35 5.85 -0.90 -7.56
N SER A 36 6.93 -0.31 -7.08
CA SER A 36 6.99 0.84 -6.17
C SER A 36 7.46 2.08 -6.94
N GLY A 37 7.87 3.15 -6.26
CA GLY A 37 8.44 4.35 -6.87
C GLY A 37 9.21 5.21 -5.88
N GLY A 38 9.99 6.15 -6.41
CA GLY A 38 10.83 7.05 -5.63
C GLY A 38 12.15 6.43 -5.18
N THR A 39 13.04 7.26 -4.63
CA THR A 39 14.31 6.85 -4.02
C THR A 39 14.33 7.14 -2.53
N GLN A 40 15.10 6.36 -1.78
CA GLN A 40 15.21 6.52 -0.33
C GLN A 40 15.97 7.77 0.07
N TYR A 41 16.90 8.22 -0.77
CA TYR A 41 17.82 9.30 -0.42
C TYR A 41 17.29 10.68 -0.82
N GLU A 42 16.87 10.83 -2.06
CA GLU A 42 16.45 12.12 -2.63
C GLU A 42 14.96 12.41 -2.41
N ARG A 43 14.13 11.37 -2.47
CA ARG A 43 12.67 11.51 -2.44
C ARG A 43 11.99 10.48 -1.52
N PRO A 44 12.32 10.43 -0.23
CA PRO A 44 11.73 9.44 0.69
C PRO A 44 10.21 9.57 0.81
N ASN A 45 9.66 10.79 0.67
CA ASN A 45 8.22 11.03 0.63
C ASN A 45 7.53 10.47 -0.63
N LYS A 46 8.27 10.12 -1.66
CA LYS A 46 7.72 9.48 -2.87
C LYS A 46 7.67 7.95 -2.73
N ILE A 47 8.50 7.36 -1.86
CA ILE A 47 8.41 5.93 -1.52
C ILE A 47 7.21 5.68 -0.60
N ILE A 48 7.01 6.55 0.40
CA ILE A 48 5.92 6.45 1.38
C ILE A 48 5.08 7.72 1.30
N PRO A 49 4.19 7.82 0.31
CA PRO A 49 3.40 9.03 0.08
C PRO A 49 2.44 9.30 1.25
N SER A 50 2.45 10.55 1.73
CA SER A 50 1.57 11.04 2.81
C SER A 50 0.20 11.45 2.28
N HIS A 51 -0.66 12.00 3.15
CA HIS A 51 -2.00 12.45 2.78
C HIS A 51 -2.00 13.56 1.70
N GLY A 52 -0.93 14.35 1.57
CA GLY A 52 -0.80 15.38 0.54
C GLY A 52 -0.54 14.86 -0.88
N GLU A 53 -0.18 13.58 -1.03
CA GLU A 53 -0.04 12.94 -2.34
C GLU A 53 -1.37 12.28 -2.75
N HIS A 54 -1.64 12.18 -4.06
CA HIS A 54 -2.81 11.44 -4.55
C HIS A 54 -2.70 9.93 -4.26
N GLU A 55 -3.81 9.23 -4.31
CA GLU A 55 -3.82 7.77 -4.22
C GLU A 55 -3.29 7.14 -5.51
N GLY A 56 -2.75 5.91 -5.41
CA GLY A 56 -2.28 5.18 -6.57
C GLY A 56 -1.07 5.81 -7.28
N VAL A 57 -0.18 6.51 -6.55
CA VAL A 57 0.94 7.30 -7.11
C VAL A 57 1.86 6.53 -8.08
N ASN A 58 1.82 5.21 -8.09
CA ASN A 58 2.66 4.35 -8.93
C ASN A 58 1.83 3.53 -9.95
N VAL A 59 0.51 3.75 -10.02
CA VAL A 59 -0.38 2.97 -10.91
C VAL A 59 0.00 3.15 -12.37
N ALA A 60 0.26 4.37 -12.82
CA ALA A 60 0.62 4.64 -14.21
C ALA A 60 1.90 3.89 -14.62
N GLN A 61 2.91 3.88 -13.75
CA GLN A 61 4.17 3.18 -14.00
C GLN A 61 3.97 1.66 -13.99
N ALA A 62 3.19 1.14 -13.04
CA ALA A 62 2.88 -0.29 -12.97
C ALA A 62 2.11 -0.76 -14.21
N ALA A 63 1.11 0.00 -14.66
CA ALA A 63 0.36 -0.30 -15.88
C ALA A 63 1.27 -0.31 -17.12
N ARG A 64 2.17 0.66 -17.23
CA ARG A 64 3.14 0.73 -18.34
C ARG A 64 4.11 -0.46 -18.33
N ILE A 65 4.58 -0.87 -17.16
CA ILE A 65 5.46 -2.05 -16.99
C ILE A 65 4.67 -3.33 -17.33
N ARG A 66 3.39 -3.41 -16.94
CA ARG A 66 2.55 -4.55 -17.24
C ARG A 66 2.39 -4.81 -18.76
N GLU A 67 2.35 -3.74 -19.57
CA GLU A 67 2.27 -3.88 -21.03
C GLU A 67 3.43 -4.66 -21.65
N VAL A 68 4.61 -4.63 -21.02
CA VAL A 68 5.83 -5.31 -21.51
C VAL A 68 6.17 -6.58 -20.72
N SER A 69 5.40 -6.88 -19.65
CA SER A 69 5.62 -8.03 -18.79
C SER A 69 4.80 -9.24 -19.24
N SER A 70 5.43 -10.41 -19.30
CA SER A 70 4.75 -11.70 -19.48
C SER A 70 4.44 -12.42 -18.17
N VAL A 71 4.77 -11.79 -17.03
CA VAL A 71 4.51 -12.30 -15.67
C VAL A 71 3.69 -11.27 -14.88
N PRO A 72 3.02 -11.68 -13.79
CA PRO A 72 2.18 -10.76 -13.00
C PRO A 72 2.90 -9.52 -12.51
N VAL A 73 2.21 -8.38 -12.58
CA VAL A 73 2.67 -7.08 -12.08
C VAL A 73 1.70 -6.57 -11.02
N LEU A 74 2.21 -6.39 -9.82
CA LEU A 74 1.48 -5.83 -8.69
C LEU A 74 1.93 -4.39 -8.46
N VAL A 75 1.03 -3.54 -7.96
CA VAL A 75 1.35 -2.16 -7.61
C VAL A 75 1.29 -1.91 -6.11
N VAL A 76 2.26 -1.15 -5.60
CA VAL A 76 2.23 -0.55 -4.27
C VAL A 76 2.44 0.96 -4.38
N GLY A 77 1.65 1.75 -3.66
CA GLY A 77 1.81 3.20 -3.65
C GLY A 77 0.52 3.93 -3.32
N LYS A 78 0.17 3.92 -2.04
CA LYS A 78 -1.02 4.63 -1.52
C LYS A 78 -2.33 4.23 -2.22
N VAL A 79 -2.49 2.95 -2.58
CA VAL A 79 -3.81 2.37 -2.80
C VAL A 79 -4.33 2.00 -1.41
N LEU A 80 -5.31 2.73 -0.91
CA LEU A 80 -5.80 2.59 0.46
C LEU A 80 -7.21 2.01 0.50
N ASP A 81 -7.97 2.21 -0.58
CA ASP A 81 -9.34 1.74 -0.73
C ASP A 81 -9.37 0.42 -1.52
N PRO A 82 -10.01 -0.65 -0.98
CA PRO A 82 -10.23 -1.89 -1.71
C PRO A 82 -11.05 -1.72 -3.00
N ALA A 83 -11.99 -0.79 -3.04
CA ALA A 83 -12.77 -0.51 -4.25
C ALA A 83 -11.87 -0.05 -5.40
N MET A 84 -10.94 0.86 -5.13
CA MET A 84 -9.91 1.27 -6.10
C MET A 84 -9.05 0.07 -6.53
N ALA A 85 -8.67 -0.80 -5.59
CA ALA A 85 -7.86 -1.97 -5.91
C ALA A 85 -8.59 -2.95 -6.84
N MET A 86 -9.89 -3.20 -6.59
CA MET A 86 -10.73 -4.03 -7.45
C MET A 86 -10.84 -3.43 -8.85
N GLU A 87 -11.11 -2.12 -8.95
CA GLU A 87 -11.20 -1.43 -10.24
C GLU A 87 -9.92 -1.55 -11.06
N LEU A 88 -8.75 -1.37 -10.45
CA LEU A 88 -7.46 -1.48 -11.12
C LEU A 88 -7.20 -2.89 -11.70
N VAL A 89 -7.63 -3.93 -10.99
CA VAL A 89 -7.50 -5.32 -11.45
C VAL A 89 -8.54 -5.63 -12.53
N ASP A 90 -9.78 -5.22 -12.37
CA ASP A 90 -10.86 -5.45 -13.34
C ASP A 90 -10.58 -4.76 -14.67
N GLN A 91 -10.02 -3.55 -14.65
CA GLN A 91 -9.56 -2.82 -15.84
C GLN A 91 -8.28 -3.40 -16.43
N LYS A 92 -7.69 -4.41 -15.79
CA LYS A 92 -6.40 -5.00 -16.19
C LYS A 92 -5.25 -3.99 -16.25
N ALA A 93 -5.34 -2.93 -15.48
CA ALA A 93 -4.24 -1.97 -15.33
C ALA A 93 -3.04 -2.62 -14.62
N VAL A 94 -3.32 -3.48 -13.65
CA VAL A 94 -2.34 -4.31 -12.93
C VAL A 94 -2.94 -5.69 -12.65
N ASP A 95 -2.11 -6.67 -12.26
CA ASP A 95 -2.59 -8.02 -11.92
C ASP A 95 -2.88 -8.16 -10.41
N GLY A 96 -2.51 -7.17 -9.60
CA GLY A 96 -2.80 -7.14 -8.19
C GLY A 96 -2.33 -5.86 -7.51
N VAL A 97 -2.78 -5.67 -6.27
CA VAL A 97 -2.45 -4.51 -5.43
C VAL A 97 -1.83 -4.98 -4.12
N VAL A 98 -0.81 -4.27 -3.66
CA VAL A 98 -0.14 -4.53 -2.37
C VAL A 98 -0.58 -3.48 -1.36
N PHE A 99 -1.30 -3.94 -0.33
CA PHE A 99 -1.69 -3.12 0.79
C PHE A 99 -0.62 -3.16 1.90
N GLY A 100 -0.18 -2.00 2.36
CA GLY A 100 0.67 -1.87 3.55
C GLY A 100 -0.09 -1.16 4.66
N ARG A 101 -0.11 0.17 4.64
CA ARG A 101 -0.71 0.99 5.70
C ARG A 101 -2.21 0.78 5.89
N ALA A 102 -2.92 0.42 4.83
CA ALA A 102 -4.34 0.08 4.93
C ALA A 102 -4.56 -1.13 5.86
N LEU A 103 -3.68 -2.15 5.80
CA LEU A 103 -3.72 -3.31 6.69
C LEU A 103 -3.27 -3.00 8.13
N LEU A 104 -2.49 -1.93 8.36
CA LEU A 104 -2.22 -1.45 9.72
C LEU A 104 -3.47 -0.77 10.32
N ALA A 105 -4.24 -0.06 9.50
CA ALA A 105 -5.49 0.58 9.92
C ALA A 105 -6.60 -0.46 10.14
N ASP A 106 -6.72 -1.42 9.23
CA ASP A 106 -7.68 -2.52 9.34
C ASP A 106 -7.05 -3.85 8.90
N PRO A 107 -6.64 -4.72 9.84
CA PRO A 107 -6.06 -6.02 9.51
C PRO A 107 -7.01 -6.95 8.74
N TYR A 108 -8.31 -6.71 8.82
CA TYR A 108 -9.36 -7.51 8.17
C TYR A 108 -9.87 -6.90 6.87
N LEU A 109 -9.22 -5.85 6.37
CA LEU A 109 -9.62 -5.11 5.16
C LEU A 109 -9.96 -6.03 3.99
N VAL A 110 -9.10 -6.97 3.66
CA VAL A 110 -9.31 -7.89 2.52
C VAL A 110 -10.48 -8.84 2.77
N ASN A 111 -10.60 -9.37 4.00
CA ASN A 111 -11.70 -10.26 4.37
C ASN A 111 -13.05 -9.52 4.32
N LYS A 112 -13.11 -8.30 4.85
CA LYS A 112 -14.31 -7.46 4.80
C LYS A 112 -14.69 -7.13 3.36
N ALA A 113 -13.73 -6.79 2.53
CA ALA A 113 -13.97 -6.53 1.10
C ALA A 113 -14.51 -7.79 0.38
N ALA A 114 -13.96 -8.97 0.67
CA ALA A 114 -14.43 -10.23 0.09
C ALA A 114 -15.84 -10.63 0.55
N GLU A 115 -16.28 -10.14 1.70
CA GLU A 115 -17.62 -10.34 2.28
C GLU A 115 -18.60 -9.23 1.92
N ASP A 116 -18.25 -8.30 1.04
CA ASP A 116 -19.03 -7.12 0.65
C ASP A 116 -19.40 -6.20 1.83
N LYS A 117 -18.46 -6.07 2.80
CA LYS A 117 -18.60 -5.26 4.02
C LYS A 117 -17.68 -4.05 3.99
N LEU A 118 -17.70 -3.31 2.89
CA LEU A 118 -16.78 -2.17 2.68
C LEU A 118 -16.98 -1.06 3.71
N GLU A 119 -18.22 -0.85 4.17
CA GLU A 119 -18.57 0.16 5.18
C GLU A 119 -18.05 -0.17 6.60
N GLU A 120 -17.67 -1.43 6.86
CA GLU A 120 -17.05 -1.82 8.13
C GLU A 120 -15.53 -1.62 8.15
N ILE A 121 -14.92 -1.25 7.02
CA ILE A 121 -13.48 -1.06 6.92
C ILE A 121 -13.06 0.24 7.60
N ALA A 122 -12.11 0.16 8.51
CA ALA A 122 -11.46 1.32 9.12
C ALA A 122 -10.43 1.92 8.14
N PRO A 123 -10.71 3.07 7.48
CA PRO A 123 -9.88 3.55 6.38
C PRO A 123 -8.58 4.17 6.86
N CYS A 124 -7.48 3.83 6.20
CA CYS A 124 -6.21 4.51 6.42
C CYS A 124 -6.26 5.95 5.87
N THR A 125 -5.97 6.93 6.69
CA THR A 125 -5.97 8.36 6.29
C THR A 125 -4.70 8.80 5.56
N GLY A 126 -3.70 7.94 5.41
CA GLY A 126 -2.41 8.30 4.79
C GLY A 126 -1.57 9.28 5.61
N CYS A 127 -1.87 9.46 6.90
CA CYS A 127 -1.24 10.47 7.76
C CYS A 127 0.25 10.25 8.06
N VAL A 128 0.74 9.02 7.92
CA VAL A 128 2.12 8.56 8.20
C VAL A 128 2.64 8.85 9.63
N ILE A 129 1.78 9.24 10.57
CA ILE A 129 2.16 9.66 11.93
C ILE A 129 2.61 8.46 12.77
N GLY A 130 1.70 7.51 13.03
CA GLY A 130 1.94 6.38 13.93
C GLY A 130 2.81 5.28 13.30
N CYS A 131 2.65 5.02 12.01
CA CYS A 131 3.42 3.98 11.32
C CYS A 131 4.85 4.45 11.00
N VAL A 132 5.01 5.37 10.06
CA VAL A 132 6.33 5.83 9.59
C VAL A 132 6.99 6.76 10.62
N GLY A 133 6.22 7.71 11.18
CA GLY A 133 6.75 8.68 12.12
C GLY A 133 7.30 8.06 13.40
N GLU A 134 6.69 6.99 13.92
CA GLU A 134 7.24 6.28 15.08
C GLU A 134 8.47 5.43 14.69
N GLN A 135 8.48 4.81 13.50
CA GLN A 135 9.66 4.08 13.03
C GLN A 135 10.89 4.97 12.86
N THR A 136 10.73 6.21 12.40
CA THR A 136 11.86 7.16 12.29
C THR A 136 12.47 7.50 13.65
N LYS A 137 11.67 7.40 14.73
CA LYS A 137 12.11 7.55 16.13
C LYS A 137 12.60 6.23 16.75
N ARG A 138 12.62 5.14 15.99
CA ARG A 138 12.91 3.77 16.46
C ARG A 138 11.93 3.26 17.51
N HIS A 139 10.69 3.75 17.49
CA HIS A 139 9.60 3.25 18.31
C HIS A 139 8.80 2.18 17.55
N PRO A 140 8.08 1.30 18.24
CA PRO A 140 7.13 0.38 17.63
C PRO A 140 6.09 1.14 16.80
N ALA A 141 5.71 0.57 15.65
CA ALA A 141 4.66 1.13 14.82
C ALA A 141 3.33 1.17 15.58
N SER A 142 2.57 2.23 15.34
CA SER A 142 1.20 2.41 15.82
C SER A 142 0.32 2.96 14.70
N CYS A 143 -0.98 3.06 14.93
CA CYS A 143 -1.89 3.67 13.97
C CYS A 143 -2.88 4.59 14.68
N VAL A 144 -3.15 5.75 14.10
CA VAL A 144 -4.12 6.71 14.67
C VAL A 144 -5.58 6.24 14.51
N ILE A 145 -5.82 5.30 13.59
CA ILE A 145 -7.15 4.71 13.34
C ILE A 145 -7.31 3.41 14.13
N ASN A 146 -6.25 2.58 14.19
CA ASN A 146 -6.28 1.28 14.86
C ASN A 146 -5.48 1.33 16.17
N PRO A 147 -6.12 1.48 17.33
CA PRO A 147 -5.41 1.53 18.61
C PRO A 147 -4.70 0.22 18.97
N ALA A 148 -5.12 -0.91 18.38
CA ALA A 148 -4.49 -2.21 18.61
C ALA A 148 -3.25 -2.45 17.73
N CYS A 149 -2.96 -1.57 16.76
CA CYS A 149 -1.82 -1.74 15.86
C CYS A 149 -0.50 -1.84 16.65
N GLY A 150 0.22 -2.96 16.46
CA GLY A 150 1.43 -3.30 17.19
C GLY A 150 1.21 -3.79 18.63
N LYS A 151 -0.06 -3.98 19.04
CA LYS A 151 -0.47 -4.47 20.36
C LYS A 151 -1.59 -5.51 20.29
N GLU A 152 -1.70 -6.20 19.17
CA GLU A 152 -2.82 -7.10 18.85
C GLU A 152 -2.96 -8.25 19.84
N LEU A 153 -1.86 -8.66 20.50
CA LEU A 153 -1.89 -9.70 21.54
C LEU A 153 -2.44 -9.19 22.87
N GLU A 154 -2.29 -7.89 23.15
CA GLU A 154 -2.64 -7.26 24.43
C GLU A 154 -4.03 -6.57 24.37
N MET A 155 -4.33 -5.94 23.22
CA MET A 155 -5.54 -5.17 23.00
C MET A 155 -6.56 -5.94 22.16
N LYS A 156 -7.22 -6.91 22.77
CA LYS A 156 -8.34 -7.61 22.12
C LYS A 156 -9.64 -6.83 22.37
N LEU A 157 -10.37 -6.52 21.30
CA LEU A 157 -11.73 -6.02 21.41
C LEU A 157 -12.63 -7.20 21.80
N ILE A 158 -13.04 -7.24 23.07
CA ILE A 158 -13.99 -8.22 23.61
C ILE A 158 -15.30 -7.50 23.96
N PRO A 159 -16.46 -8.14 23.71
CA PRO A 159 -17.75 -7.59 24.12
C PRO A 159 -17.76 -7.31 25.62
N ALA A 160 -18.34 -6.17 26.01
CA ALA A 160 -18.48 -5.84 27.43
C ALA A 160 -19.53 -6.76 28.09
N ASP A 161 -19.25 -7.24 29.30
CA ASP A 161 -20.17 -8.06 30.09
C ASP A 161 -21.49 -7.34 30.39
N LYS A 162 -21.43 -6.03 30.51
CA LYS A 162 -22.59 -5.15 30.75
C LYS A 162 -22.61 -4.01 29.75
N LYS A 163 -23.76 -3.78 29.11
CA LYS A 163 -23.97 -2.58 28.28
C LYS A 163 -23.88 -1.33 29.16
N LYS A 164 -23.13 -0.35 28.70
CA LYS A 164 -23.00 0.97 29.34
C LYS A 164 -23.40 2.06 28.36
N HIS A 165 -24.01 3.12 28.87
CA HIS A 165 -24.22 4.34 28.12
C HIS A 165 -22.96 5.19 28.23
N VAL A 166 -22.33 5.49 27.09
CA VAL A 166 -21.11 6.31 27.01
C VAL A 166 -21.45 7.53 26.16
N ALA A 167 -21.21 8.71 26.72
CA ALA A 167 -21.25 9.95 25.96
C ALA A 167 -19.82 10.34 25.56
N VAL A 168 -19.63 10.70 24.31
CA VAL A 168 -18.38 11.26 23.79
C VAL A 168 -18.69 12.69 23.39
N ALA A 169 -18.01 13.66 24.03
CA ALA A 169 -18.15 15.09 23.78
C ALA A 169 -16.97 15.61 22.97
#